data_13cb3c2276e60c13321e978aa4c91167
#
_entry.id   13cb3c2276e60c13321e978aa4c91167
#
_cell.length_a   1.000
_cell.length_b   1.000
_cell.length_c   1.000
_cell.angle_alpha   90.00
_cell.angle_beta   90.00
_cell.angle_gamma   90.00
#
_symmetry.space_group_name_H-M   'P 1'
#
loop_
_entity.id
_entity.type
_entity.pdbx_description
1 polymer ?
#
loop_
_entity_poly.entity_id
_entity_poly.type
_entity_poly.pdbx_seq_one_letter_code
_entity_poly.pdbx_strand_id
1 'polypeptide(L)'
;MEQKVRSHLSRRLIKRRKELDLINQKLLTLLNQRLRITLEIGKVKKEMGKKIHDTEREKEILDRLKRKNRGPLKEEDLRKIFMTIMKVCRQSQI
;
A
#
# COMPACT_ATOMS: atom_id res chain seq x y z
N MET A 1 14.03 -27.20 29.93
CA MET A 1 14.00 -27.18 28.45
C MET A 1 12.84 -26.37 27.88
N GLU A 2 11.61 -26.58 28.32
CA GLU A 2 10.44 -25.81 27.85
C GLU A 2 10.58 -24.31 28.06
N GLN A 3 11.10 -23.87 29.21
CA GLN A 3 11.28 -22.45 29.50
C GLN A 3 12.31 -21.78 28.59
N LYS A 4 13.40 -22.48 28.23
CA LYS A 4 14.39 -21.97 27.28
C LYS A 4 13.82 -21.85 25.87
N VAL A 5 13.01 -22.81 25.44
CA VAL A 5 12.33 -22.79 24.14
C VAL A 5 11.32 -21.64 24.09
N ARG A 6 10.51 -21.49 25.13
CA ARG A 6 9.54 -20.38 25.22
C ARG A 6 10.21 -19.02 25.24
N SER A 7 11.32 -18.87 25.98
CA SER A 7 12.09 -17.62 26.00
C SER A 7 12.69 -17.30 24.62
N HIS A 8 13.20 -18.32 23.93
CA HIS A 8 13.72 -18.18 22.59
C HIS A 8 12.63 -17.77 21.59
N LEU A 9 11.48 -18.43 21.65
CA LEU A 9 10.33 -18.11 20.81
C LEU A 9 9.78 -16.72 21.11
N SER A 10 9.71 -16.34 22.39
CA SER A 10 9.28 -14.99 22.79
C SER A 10 10.21 -13.92 22.25
N ARG A 11 11.53 -14.12 22.29
CA ARG A 11 12.51 -13.18 21.72
C ARG A 11 12.36 -13.06 20.21
N ARG A 12 12.14 -14.17 19.52
CA ARG A 12 11.89 -14.16 18.07
C ARG A 12 10.63 -13.38 17.74
N LEU A 13 9.56 -13.57 18.49
CA LEU A 13 8.32 -12.85 18.31
C LEU A 13 8.50 -11.34 18.51
N ILE A 14 9.17 -10.93 19.57
CA ILE A 14 9.47 -9.53 19.86
C ILE A 14 10.29 -8.91 18.72
N LYS A 15 11.33 -9.60 18.27
CA LYS A 15 12.18 -9.15 17.17
C LYS A 15 11.38 -8.94 15.88
N ARG A 16 10.55 -9.91 15.52
CA ARG A 16 9.74 -9.85 14.30
C ARG A 16 8.68 -8.74 14.36
N ARG A 17 8.09 -8.54 15.53
CA ARG A 17 7.15 -7.42 15.73
C ARG A 17 7.82 -6.06 15.57
N LYS A 18 9.05 -5.90 16.06
CA LYS A 18 9.82 -4.66 15.84
C LYS A 18 10.11 -4.43 14.35
N GLU A 19 10.49 -5.48 13.63
CA GLU A 19 10.69 -5.40 12.19
C GLU A 19 9.40 -4.99 11.47
N LEU A 20 8.27 -5.58 11.87
CA LEU A 20 6.95 -5.25 11.32
C LEU A 20 6.56 -3.79 11.61
N ASP A 21 6.84 -3.31 12.82
CA ASP A 21 6.56 -1.92 13.20
C ASP A 21 7.31 -0.94 12.29
N LEU A 22 8.57 -1.24 11.97
CA LEU A 22 9.38 -0.42 11.05
C LEU A 22 8.80 -0.45 9.63
N ILE A 23 8.36 -1.62 9.17
CA ILE A 23 7.70 -1.74 7.86
C ILE A 23 6.42 -0.91 7.83
N ASN A 24 5.61 -0.99 8.88
CA ASN A 24 4.37 -0.21 8.98
C ASN A 24 4.63 1.30 8.92
N GLN A 25 5.69 1.78 9.58
CA GLN A 25 6.09 3.18 9.51
C GLN A 25 6.48 3.59 8.08
N LYS A 26 7.23 2.74 7.38
CA LYS A 26 7.60 2.97 5.98
C LYS A 26 6.38 2.98 5.06
N LEU A 27 5.45 2.04 5.28
CA LEU A 27 4.19 1.99 4.53
C LEU A 27 3.39 3.28 4.73
N LEU A 28 3.26 3.74 5.97
CA LEU A 28 2.55 4.99 6.27
C LEU A 28 3.19 6.17 5.56
N THR A 29 4.50 6.28 5.58
CA THR A 29 5.24 7.34 4.88
C THR A 29 4.97 7.29 3.38
N LEU A 30 5.03 6.10 2.78
CA LEU A 30 4.76 5.91 1.34
C LEU A 30 3.30 6.22 0.98
N LEU A 31 2.36 5.81 1.81
CA LEU A 31 0.94 6.13 1.59
C LEU A 31 0.69 7.64 1.62
N ASN A 32 1.31 8.35 2.54
CA ASN A 32 1.21 9.81 2.60
C ASN A 32 1.88 10.49 1.39
N GLN A 33 3.03 9.99 0.96
CA GLN A 33 3.68 10.49 -0.27
C GLN A 33 2.79 10.27 -1.49
N ARG A 34 2.22 9.08 -1.61
CA ARG A 34 1.29 8.76 -2.70
C ARG A 34 0.07 9.66 -2.68
N LEU A 35 -0.51 9.90 -1.52
CA LEU A 35 -1.65 10.80 -1.37
C LEU A 35 -1.32 12.22 -1.81
N ARG A 36 -0.16 12.76 -1.42
CA ARG A 36 0.28 14.10 -1.85
C ARG A 36 0.36 14.19 -3.37
N ILE A 37 0.96 13.19 -4.01
CA ILE A 37 1.08 13.14 -5.48
C ILE A 37 -0.29 13.07 -6.13
N THR A 38 -1.18 12.24 -5.64
CA THR A 38 -2.53 12.11 -6.21
C THR A 38 -3.38 13.37 -6.01
N LEU A 39 -3.18 14.11 -4.93
CA LEU A 39 -3.81 15.41 -4.74
C LEU A 39 -3.35 16.42 -5.80
N GLU A 40 -2.05 16.43 -6.12
CA GLU A 40 -1.50 17.26 -7.21
C GLU A 40 -2.09 16.85 -8.57
N ILE A 41 -2.16 15.55 -8.83
CA ILE A 41 -2.78 15.01 -10.05
C ILE A 41 -4.24 15.45 -10.14
N GLY A 42 -4.97 15.43 -9.03
CA GLY A 42 -6.36 15.87 -8.95
C GLY A 42 -6.52 17.34 -9.35
N LYS A 43 -5.61 18.20 -8.91
CA LYS A 43 -5.58 19.62 -9.29
C LYS A 43 -5.36 19.79 -10.80
N VAL A 44 -4.38 19.08 -11.35
CA VAL A 44 -4.07 19.11 -12.78
C VAL A 44 -5.27 18.63 -13.60
N LYS A 45 -5.90 17.54 -13.22
CA LYS A 45 -7.09 17.01 -13.90
C LYS A 45 -8.23 18.02 -13.89
N LYS A 46 -8.43 18.70 -12.76
CA LYS A 46 -9.45 19.75 -12.61
C LYS A 46 -9.21 20.90 -13.57
N GLU A 47 -7.97 21.36 -13.67
CA GLU A 47 -7.56 22.43 -14.61
C GLU A 47 -7.76 22.01 -16.07
N MET A 48 -7.55 20.72 -16.37
CA MET A 48 -7.75 20.16 -17.70
C MET A 48 -9.21 19.81 -18.01
N GLY A 49 -10.12 19.95 -17.05
CA GLY A 49 -11.51 19.53 -17.19
C GLY A 49 -11.69 18.02 -17.26
N LYS A 50 -10.71 17.25 -16.78
CA LYS A 50 -10.78 15.78 -16.76
C LYS A 50 -11.46 15.25 -15.51
N LYS A 51 -12.06 14.07 -15.64
CA LYS A 51 -12.64 13.34 -14.50
C LYS A 51 -11.56 12.84 -13.56
N ILE A 52 -11.82 12.90 -12.25
CA ILE A 52 -10.91 12.38 -11.22
C ILE A 52 -10.80 10.86 -11.33
N HIS A 53 -11.92 10.16 -11.53
CA HIS A 53 -11.93 8.70 -11.64
C HIS A 53 -11.49 8.27 -13.04
N ASP A 54 -10.33 7.64 -13.12
CA ASP A 54 -9.73 7.11 -14.34
C ASP A 54 -9.60 5.57 -14.22
N THR A 55 -10.63 4.87 -14.66
CA THR A 55 -10.70 3.41 -14.57
C THR A 55 -9.62 2.71 -15.39
N GLU A 56 -9.26 3.26 -16.54
CA GLU A 56 -8.21 2.70 -17.40
C GLU A 56 -6.84 2.82 -16.73
N ARG A 57 -6.56 3.95 -16.12
CA ARG A 57 -5.32 4.17 -15.38
C ARG A 57 -5.22 3.24 -14.16
N GLU A 58 -6.32 3.05 -13.43
CA GLU A 58 -6.35 2.14 -12.28
C GLU A 58 -6.07 0.70 -12.70
N LYS A 59 -6.65 0.26 -13.80
CA LYS A 59 -6.38 -1.05 -14.39
C LYS A 59 -4.91 -1.21 -14.79
N GLU A 60 -4.35 -0.21 -15.44
CA GLU A 60 -2.94 -0.18 -15.85
C GLU A 60 -2.01 -0.31 -14.64
N ILE A 61 -2.29 0.40 -13.55
CA ILE A 61 -1.52 0.33 -12.31
C ILE A 61 -1.55 -1.10 -11.75
N LEU A 62 -2.73 -1.71 -11.67
CA LEU A 62 -2.89 -3.08 -11.18
C LEU A 62 -2.13 -4.08 -12.04
N ASP A 63 -2.23 -3.97 -13.35
CA ASP A 63 -1.54 -4.85 -14.29
C ASP A 63 -0.01 -4.75 -14.14
N ARG A 64 0.52 -3.54 -13.98
CA ARG A 64 1.96 -3.32 -13.76
C ARG A 64 2.44 -3.92 -12.43
N LEU A 65 1.69 -3.70 -11.37
CA LEU A 65 2.03 -4.22 -10.05
C LEU A 65 1.99 -5.74 -10.02
N LYS A 66 0.99 -6.32 -10.65
CA LYS A 66 0.86 -7.77 -10.81
C LYS A 66 2.10 -8.37 -11.47
N ARG A 67 2.58 -7.76 -12.56
CA ARG A 67 3.79 -8.22 -13.25
C ARG A 67 5.06 -8.09 -12.42
N LYS A 68 5.12 -7.10 -11.53
CA LYS A 68 6.29 -6.85 -10.67
C LYS A 68 6.28 -7.61 -9.36
N ASN A 69 5.16 -8.21 -9.00
CA ASN A 69 5.03 -8.91 -7.73
C ASN A 69 5.88 -10.19 -7.74
N ARG A 70 6.87 -10.26 -6.83
CA ARG A 70 7.78 -11.40 -6.63
C ARG A 70 7.58 -12.06 -5.28
N GLY A 71 6.77 -11.48 -4.44
CA GLY A 71 6.64 -11.90 -3.06
C GLY A 71 5.51 -12.88 -2.82
N PRO A 72 5.28 -13.23 -1.54
CA PRO A 72 4.21 -14.15 -1.18
C PRO A 72 2.81 -13.56 -1.29
N LEU A 73 2.68 -12.25 -1.55
CA LEU A 73 1.37 -11.60 -1.69
C LEU A 73 0.63 -12.18 -2.89
N LYS A 74 -0.56 -12.70 -2.66
CA LYS A 74 -1.40 -13.26 -3.72
C LYS A 74 -1.97 -12.13 -4.59
N GLU A 75 -2.16 -12.42 -5.87
CA GLU A 75 -2.69 -11.48 -6.85
C GLU A 75 -4.01 -10.85 -6.42
N GLU A 76 -4.94 -11.66 -5.92
CA GLU A 76 -6.23 -11.18 -5.44
C GLU A 76 -6.10 -10.22 -4.27
N ASP A 77 -5.20 -10.51 -3.33
CA ASP A 77 -4.94 -9.67 -2.16
C ASP A 77 -4.26 -8.35 -2.56
N LEU A 78 -3.30 -8.42 -3.48
CA LEU A 78 -2.67 -7.25 -4.06
C LEU A 78 -3.73 -6.32 -4.67
N ARG A 79 -4.65 -6.88 -5.44
CA ARG A 79 -5.74 -6.13 -6.06
C ARG A 79 -6.61 -5.44 -5.01
N LYS A 80 -7.04 -6.17 -3.97
CA LYS A 80 -7.88 -5.61 -2.90
C LYS A 80 -7.19 -4.44 -2.20
N ILE A 81 -5.91 -4.60 -1.86
CA ILE A 81 -5.13 -3.58 -1.17
C ILE A 81 -5.02 -2.33 -2.04
N PHE A 82 -4.60 -2.47 -3.29
CA PHE A 82 -4.39 -1.32 -4.18
C PHE A 82 -5.70 -0.67 -4.63
N MET A 83 -6.75 -1.44 -4.81
CA MET A 83 -8.10 -0.88 -5.06
C MET A 83 -8.54 0.02 -3.91
N THR A 84 -8.28 -0.40 -2.68
CA THR A 84 -8.60 0.41 -1.49
C THR A 84 -7.75 1.69 -1.45
N ILE A 85 -6.45 1.58 -1.70
CA ILE A 85 -5.54 2.74 -1.74
C ILE A 85 -6.01 3.74 -2.80
N MET A 86 -6.30 3.27 -4.01
CA MET A 86 -6.75 4.12 -5.11
C MET A 86 -8.09 4.78 -4.80
N LYS A 87 -9.01 4.06 -4.18
CA LYS A 87 -10.30 4.58 -3.75
C LYS A 87 -10.14 5.72 -2.73
N VAL A 88 -9.32 5.50 -1.70
CA VAL A 88 -9.05 6.51 -0.66
C VAL A 88 -8.44 7.76 -1.28
N CYS A 89 -7.44 7.59 -2.16
CA CYS A 89 -6.79 8.72 -2.84
C CYS A 89 -7.78 9.48 -3.74
N ARG A 90 -8.62 8.76 -4.46
CA ARG A 90 -9.65 9.35 -5.32
C ARG A 90 -10.67 10.17 -4.52
N GLN A 91 -11.12 9.65 -3.40
CA GLN A 91 -12.06 10.36 -2.51
C GLN A 91 -11.43 11.63 -1.92
N SER A 92 -10.13 11.64 -1.70
CA SER A 92 -9.41 12.81 -1.17
C SER A 92 -9.23 13.92 -2.20
N GLN A 93 -9.40 13.63 -3.49
CA GLN A 93 -9.28 14.61 -4.59
C GLN A 93 -10.53 15.47 -4.79
N ILE A 94 -11.60 15.17 -4.12
CA ILE A 94 -12.89 15.89 -4.27
C ILE A 94 -12.89 17.21 -3.50
#